data_62395bf32e16b7ba5a807f1a45cf315b
#
_entry.id   62395bf32e16b7ba5a807f1a45cf315b
#
_cell.length_a   1.000
_cell.length_b   1.000
_cell.length_c   1.000
_cell.angle_alpha   90.00
_cell.angle_beta   90.00
_cell.angle_gamma   90.00
#
_symmetry.space_group_name_H-M   'P 1'
#
loop_
_entity.id
_entity.type
_entity.pdbx_description
1 polymer ?
#
loop_
_entity_poly.entity_id
_entity_poly.type
_entity_poly.pdbx_seq_one_letter_code
_entity_poly.pdbx_strand_id
1 'polypeptide(L)'
;MEFNQQPVIFVVEDNVIYQNLIAKELETLSSNIHFYTNGESCISELDKHPSVIVLDYNLDGQMNGLDTLQRVRDIDPNVYVILFSSQKGLNTKEIFLQYGSFDFLEKNSLSLRTLRHMVDCVTTGSKTVKN
;
A
#
# COMPACT_ATOMS: atom_id res chain seq x y z
N MET A 1 -9.00 26.79 0.93
CA MET A 1 -8.45 26.34 1.03
C MET A 1 -8.55 25.13 0.99
N GLU A 2 -8.33 24.46 0.62
CA GLU A 2 -8.34 23.36 0.44
C GLU A 2 -7.89 22.60 1.37
N PHE A 3 -7.82 22.85 2.21
CA PHE A 3 -7.24 22.35 3.19
C PHE A 3 -7.85 21.19 3.67
N ASN A 4 -8.95 20.84 3.41
CA ASN A 4 -9.60 19.68 3.94
C ASN A 4 -9.49 18.50 2.99
N GLN A 5 -8.54 18.59 2.10
CA GLN A 5 -8.35 17.53 1.17
C GLN A 5 -7.80 16.32 1.88
N GLN A 6 -8.49 15.21 1.79
CA GLN A 6 -8.06 13.98 2.42
C GLN A 6 -6.98 13.31 1.59
N PRO A 7 -6.01 12.65 2.24
CA PRO A 7 -4.99 11.93 1.48
C PRO A 7 -5.63 10.78 0.73
N VAL A 8 -5.12 10.50 -0.45
CA VAL A 8 -5.61 9.39 -1.26
C VAL A 8 -4.81 8.16 -0.89
N ILE A 9 -5.50 7.10 -0.51
CA ILE A 9 -4.89 5.85 -0.11
C ILE A 9 -5.41 4.76 -1.04
N PHE A 10 -4.51 4.00 -1.63
CA PHE A 10 -4.88 2.85 -2.45
C PHE A 10 -4.61 1.57 -1.69
N VAL A 11 -5.52 0.62 -1.77
CA VAL A 11 -5.35 -0.70 -1.17
C VAL A 11 -5.61 -1.73 -2.27
N VAL A 12 -4.60 -2.51 -2.59
CA VAL A 12 -4.71 -3.54 -3.63
C VAL A 12 -4.68 -4.89 -2.92
N GLU A 13 -5.83 -5.51 -2.81
CA GLU A 13 -6.01 -6.71 -2.03
C GLU A 13 -7.16 -7.53 -2.61
N ASP A 14 -6.91 -8.77 -3.01
CA ASP A 14 -7.95 -9.58 -3.61
C ASP A 14 -8.76 -10.40 -2.60
N ASN A 15 -8.33 -10.49 -1.36
CA ASN A 15 -9.06 -11.23 -0.34
C ASN A 15 -10.07 -10.31 0.35
N VAL A 16 -11.34 -10.66 0.25
CA VAL A 16 -12.42 -9.82 0.78
C VAL A 16 -12.31 -9.59 2.29
N ILE A 17 -11.88 -10.63 3.02
CA ILE A 17 -11.75 -10.51 4.46
C ILE A 17 -10.69 -9.47 4.81
N TYR A 18 -9.53 -9.52 4.16
CA TYR A 18 -8.48 -8.54 4.40
C TYR A 18 -8.87 -7.17 3.91
N GLN A 19 -9.61 -7.07 2.80
CA GLN A 19 -10.11 -5.76 2.37
C GLN A 19 -10.93 -5.11 3.48
N ASN A 20 -11.83 -5.88 4.08
CA ASN A 20 -12.69 -5.34 5.13
C ASN A 20 -11.91 -4.99 6.38
N LEU A 21 -10.95 -5.81 6.76
CA LEU A 21 -10.11 -5.53 7.92
C LEU A 21 -9.29 -4.27 7.72
N ILE A 22 -8.70 -4.11 6.54
CA ILE A 22 -7.90 -2.93 6.23
C ILE A 22 -8.80 -1.69 6.18
N ALA A 23 -9.98 -1.82 5.56
CA ALA A 23 -10.90 -0.70 5.47
C ALA A 23 -11.26 -0.19 6.85
N LYS A 24 -11.56 -1.10 7.77
CA LYS A 24 -11.94 -0.71 9.11
C LYS A 24 -10.78 -0.07 9.84
N GLU A 25 -9.59 -0.61 9.64
CA GLU A 25 -8.42 -0.10 10.34
C GLU A 25 -8.05 1.31 9.87
N LEU A 26 -8.25 1.60 8.58
CA LEU A 26 -7.81 2.87 8.02
C LEU A 26 -8.91 3.93 7.91
N GLU A 27 -10.15 3.58 8.25
CA GLU A 27 -11.28 4.48 7.98
C GLU A 27 -11.17 5.84 8.65
N THR A 28 -10.48 5.94 9.78
CA THR A 28 -10.33 7.21 10.45
C THR A 28 -9.21 8.08 9.89
N LEU A 29 -8.38 7.53 9.04
CA LEU A 29 -7.25 8.27 8.49
C LEU A 29 -7.62 9.08 7.25
N SER A 30 -8.60 8.62 6.50
CA SER A 30 -9.00 9.31 5.29
C SER A 30 -10.36 8.78 4.83
N SER A 31 -11.14 9.66 4.21
CA SER A 31 -12.37 9.25 3.58
C SER A 31 -12.12 8.94 2.11
N ASN A 32 -10.88 9.07 1.64
CA ASN A 32 -10.54 8.90 0.24
C ASN A 32 -9.67 7.67 0.03
N ILE A 33 -10.24 6.51 0.37
CA ILE A 33 -9.53 5.23 0.24
C ILE A 33 -10.15 4.46 -0.90
N HIS A 34 -9.33 4.00 -1.82
CA HIS A 34 -9.79 3.25 -2.99
C HIS A 34 -9.27 1.83 -2.93
N PHE A 35 -10.16 0.86 -3.13
CA PHE A 35 -9.82 -0.54 -3.06
C PHE A 35 -9.81 -1.18 -4.44
N TYR A 36 -8.78 -1.96 -4.72
CA TYR A 36 -8.65 -2.67 -5.99
C TYR A 36 -8.38 -4.13 -5.71
N THR A 37 -8.94 -5.02 -6.51
CA THR A 37 -8.73 -6.45 -6.31
C THR A 37 -7.60 -6.99 -7.16
N ASN A 38 -7.04 -6.18 -8.05
CA ASN A 38 -5.91 -6.61 -8.88
C ASN A 38 -5.01 -5.43 -9.20
N GLY A 39 -3.81 -5.74 -9.67
CA GLY A 39 -2.83 -4.71 -9.96
C GLY A 39 -3.19 -3.85 -11.14
N GLU A 40 -3.81 -4.43 -12.16
CA GLU A 40 -4.18 -3.69 -13.37
C GLU A 40 -5.10 -2.52 -13.06
N SER A 41 -6.10 -2.78 -12.22
CA SER A 41 -7.05 -1.73 -11.84
C SER A 41 -6.36 -0.61 -11.07
N CYS A 42 -5.44 -0.97 -10.20
CA CYS A 42 -4.67 0.02 -9.45
C CYS A 42 -3.87 0.90 -10.41
N ILE A 43 -3.16 0.29 -11.35
CA ILE A 43 -2.33 1.01 -12.29
C ILE A 43 -3.17 2.00 -13.10
N SER A 44 -4.35 1.60 -13.52
CA SER A 44 -5.19 2.44 -14.36
C SER A 44 -5.71 3.68 -13.62
N GLU A 45 -5.59 3.70 -12.31
CA GLU A 45 -6.09 4.81 -11.50
C GLU A 45 -5.00 5.63 -10.84
N LEU A 46 -3.75 5.43 -11.23
CA LEU A 46 -2.64 6.14 -10.58
C LEU A 46 -2.69 7.65 -10.79
N ASP A 47 -3.46 8.12 -11.76
CA ASP A 47 -3.62 9.55 -11.97
C ASP A 47 -4.39 10.22 -10.82
N LYS A 48 -4.93 9.44 -9.88
CA LYS A 48 -5.51 10.00 -8.67
C LYS A 48 -4.46 10.40 -7.66
N HIS A 49 -3.20 10.12 -7.95
CA HIS A 49 -2.04 10.52 -7.13
C HIS A 49 -2.12 10.03 -5.68
N PRO A 50 -2.14 8.72 -5.45
CA PRO A 50 -2.17 8.22 -4.08
C PRO A 50 -0.89 8.60 -3.34
N SER A 51 -1.06 8.90 -2.04
CA SER A 51 0.09 9.14 -1.17
C SER A 51 0.74 7.83 -0.77
N VAL A 52 -0.06 6.78 -0.66
CA VAL A 52 0.45 5.47 -0.25
C VAL A 52 -0.36 4.39 -0.93
N ILE A 53 0.30 3.30 -1.28
CA ILE A 53 -0.34 2.12 -1.84
C ILE A 53 -0.02 0.95 -0.93
N VAL A 54 -1.06 0.35 -0.34
CA VAL A 54 -0.92 -0.90 0.42
C VAL A 54 -1.14 -2.01 -0.59
N LEU A 55 -0.11 -2.79 -0.85
CA LEU A 55 -0.09 -3.70 -1.98
C LEU A 55 0.16 -5.14 -1.52
N ASP A 56 -0.80 -6.01 -1.79
CA ASP A 56 -0.65 -7.42 -1.46
C ASP A 56 0.41 -8.03 -2.37
N TYR A 57 1.33 -8.76 -1.77
CA TYR A 57 2.37 -9.43 -2.53
C TYR A 57 1.76 -10.58 -3.36
N ASN A 58 0.76 -11.26 -2.77
CA ASN A 58 0.16 -12.43 -3.42
C ASN A 58 -1.13 -12.12 -4.14
N LEU A 59 -1.05 -11.41 -5.24
CA LEU A 59 -2.22 -11.11 -6.05
C LEU A 59 -2.40 -12.19 -7.11
N ASP A 60 -3.63 -12.60 -7.32
CA ASP A 60 -3.96 -13.51 -8.39
C ASP A 60 -4.19 -12.68 -9.64
N GLY A 61 -4.20 -13.32 -10.79
CA GLY A 61 -4.44 -12.63 -12.04
C GLY A 61 -3.17 -12.49 -12.84
N GLN A 62 -3.17 -11.57 -13.80
CA GLN A 62 -2.05 -11.43 -14.71
C GLN A 62 -0.86 -10.72 -14.11
N MET A 63 -1.12 -9.81 -13.18
CA MET A 63 -0.05 -9.10 -12.50
C MET A 63 -0.03 -9.51 -11.04
N ASN A 64 1.10 -9.99 -10.57
CA ASN A 64 1.25 -10.26 -9.14
C ASN A 64 1.70 -8.98 -8.43
N GLY A 65 1.96 -9.07 -7.13
CA GLY A 65 2.36 -7.90 -6.36
C GLY A 65 3.64 -7.25 -6.85
N LEU A 66 4.63 -8.05 -7.24
CA LEU A 66 5.90 -7.50 -7.71
C LEU A 66 5.75 -6.85 -9.08
N ASP A 67 4.96 -7.46 -9.97
CA ASP A 67 4.68 -6.84 -11.28
C ASP A 67 4.01 -5.50 -11.08
N THR A 68 3.08 -5.44 -10.16
CA THR A 68 2.37 -4.20 -9.85
C THR A 68 3.33 -3.15 -9.30
N LEU A 69 4.19 -3.56 -8.37
CA LEU A 69 5.18 -2.63 -7.79
C LEU A 69 6.07 -2.06 -8.88
N GLN A 70 6.53 -2.91 -9.81
CA GLN A 70 7.38 -2.45 -10.90
C GLN A 70 6.68 -1.39 -11.75
N ARG A 71 5.42 -1.65 -12.12
CA ARG A 71 4.67 -0.72 -12.93
C ARG A 71 4.39 0.58 -12.20
N VAL A 72 4.10 0.49 -10.90
CA VAL A 72 3.91 1.69 -10.10
C VAL A 72 5.18 2.53 -10.11
N ARG A 73 6.33 1.89 -9.92
CA ARG A 73 7.60 2.62 -9.90
C ARG A 73 7.93 3.25 -11.24
N ASP A 74 7.54 2.61 -12.33
CA ASP A 74 7.75 3.18 -13.66
C ASP A 74 6.92 4.45 -13.87
N ILE A 75 5.72 4.48 -13.31
CA ILE A 75 4.79 5.60 -13.51
C ILE A 75 4.98 6.69 -12.45
N ASP A 76 5.14 6.28 -11.20
CA ASP A 76 5.27 7.20 -10.07
C ASP A 76 6.38 6.70 -9.15
N PRO A 77 7.62 7.11 -9.39
CA PRO A 77 8.74 6.59 -8.61
C PRO A 77 8.76 7.03 -7.15
N ASN A 78 7.93 7.99 -6.78
CA ASN A 78 7.98 8.54 -5.42
C ASN A 78 6.85 8.12 -4.49
N VAL A 79 5.85 7.42 -4.98
CA VAL A 79 4.75 7.04 -4.11
C VAL A 79 5.23 6.01 -3.09
N TYR A 80 4.73 6.12 -1.88
CA TYR A 80 5.11 5.21 -0.81
C TYR A 80 4.34 3.90 -0.97
N VAL A 81 5.04 2.78 -0.98
CA VAL A 81 4.41 1.47 -1.14
C VAL A 81 4.71 0.61 0.06
N ILE A 82 3.68 -0.02 0.60
CA ILE A 82 3.81 -1.01 1.66
C ILE A 82 3.40 -2.35 1.08
N LEU A 83 4.36 -3.28 0.95
CA LEU A 83 4.05 -4.64 0.53
C LEU A 83 3.52 -5.39 1.74
N PHE A 84 2.32 -5.92 1.62
CA PHE A 84 1.62 -6.56 2.72
C PHE A 84 1.40 -8.02 2.34
N SER A 85 2.00 -8.96 3.03
CA SER A 85 2.04 -10.34 2.59
C SER A 85 1.91 -11.35 3.71
N SER A 86 1.18 -12.43 3.45
CA SER A 86 1.12 -13.53 4.38
C SER A 86 2.25 -14.52 4.14
N GLN A 87 3.01 -14.33 3.07
CA GLN A 87 4.09 -15.26 2.76
C GLN A 87 5.30 -15.01 3.66
N LYS A 88 5.81 -16.08 4.25
CA LYS A 88 6.98 -15.96 5.11
C LYS A 88 8.24 -16.25 4.32
N GLY A 89 9.35 -15.79 4.82
CA GLY A 89 10.63 -16.11 4.22
C GLY A 89 10.94 -15.36 2.95
N LEU A 90 10.26 -14.23 2.70
CA LEU A 90 10.58 -13.44 1.52
C LEU A 90 11.93 -12.80 1.66
N ASN A 91 12.70 -12.81 0.60
CA ASN A 91 13.99 -12.13 0.60
C ASN A 91 13.74 -10.66 0.22
N THR A 92 13.37 -9.87 1.22
CA THR A 92 13.02 -8.47 0.97
C THR A 92 14.20 -7.65 0.48
N LYS A 93 15.42 -8.03 0.85
CA LYS A 93 16.61 -7.34 0.39
C LYS A 93 16.78 -7.49 -1.12
N GLU A 94 16.56 -8.69 -1.62
CA GLU A 94 16.68 -8.94 -3.05
C GLU A 94 15.58 -8.22 -3.81
N ILE A 95 14.37 -8.21 -3.27
CA ILE A 95 13.26 -7.50 -3.89
C ILE A 95 13.56 -6.01 -3.93
N PHE A 96 14.10 -5.46 -2.84
CA PHE A 96 14.43 -4.05 -2.79
C PHE A 96 15.47 -3.69 -3.86
N LEU A 97 16.47 -4.53 -4.04
CA LEU A 97 17.52 -4.27 -5.03
C LEU A 97 16.95 -4.26 -6.45
N GLN A 98 15.95 -5.08 -6.70
CA GLN A 98 15.40 -5.22 -8.04
C GLN A 98 14.26 -4.24 -8.33
N TYR A 99 13.40 -3.97 -7.35
CA TYR A 99 12.19 -3.20 -7.56
C TYR A 99 12.15 -1.83 -6.90
N GLY A 100 13.18 -1.46 -6.19
CA GLY A 100 13.26 -0.15 -5.56
C GLY A 100 12.67 -0.10 -4.17
N SER A 101 12.47 1.10 -3.66
CA SER A 101 12.07 1.31 -2.28
C SER A 101 10.64 0.90 -1.99
N PHE A 102 10.47 0.22 -0.87
CA PHE A 102 9.15 -0.12 -0.36
C PHE A 102 9.32 -0.48 1.10
N ASP A 103 8.23 -0.48 1.85
CA ASP A 103 8.23 -1.05 3.18
C ASP A 103 7.51 -2.37 3.11
N PHE A 104 7.85 -3.29 4.01
CA PHE A 104 7.28 -4.61 4.01
C PHE A 104 6.61 -4.88 5.34
N LEU A 105 5.44 -5.51 5.30
CA LEU A 105 4.71 -5.85 6.50
C LEU A 105 4.11 -7.23 6.33
N GLU A 106 4.40 -8.12 7.26
CA GLU A 106 3.85 -9.46 7.20
C GLU A 106 2.43 -9.46 7.77
N LYS A 107 1.52 -10.16 7.12
CA LYS A 107 0.14 -10.27 7.60
C LYS A 107 0.08 -11.18 8.81
N ASN A 108 -0.34 -10.64 9.95
CA ASN A 108 -0.57 -11.41 11.15
C ASN A 108 -1.53 -10.62 12.05
N SER A 109 -1.86 -11.16 13.20
CA SER A 109 -2.89 -10.56 14.03
C SER A 109 -2.56 -9.17 14.56
N LEU A 110 -1.29 -8.80 14.56
CA LEU A 110 -0.89 -7.50 15.06
C LEU A 110 -0.58 -6.50 13.96
N SER A 111 -0.47 -6.96 12.72
CA SER A 111 0.05 -6.12 11.64
C SER A 111 -0.90 -5.03 11.19
N LEU A 112 -2.21 -5.20 11.42
CA LEU A 112 -3.16 -4.16 11.00
C LEU A 112 -2.93 -2.86 11.76
N ARG A 113 -2.62 -2.95 13.05
CA ARG A 113 -2.32 -1.76 13.82
C ARG A 113 -1.03 -1.12 13.34
N THR A 114 -0.02 -1.94 13.04
CA THR A 114 1.23 -1.43 12.50
C THR A 114 0.99 -0.76 11.14
N LEU A 115 0.16 -1.38 10.30
CA LEU A 115 -0.19 -0.82 9.00
C LEU A 115 -0.81 0.56 9.18
N ARG A 116 -1.76 0.68 10.12
CA ARG A 116 -2.40 1.96 10.36
C ARG A 116 -1.38 3.02 10.76
N HIS A 117 -0.45 2.66 11.64
CA HIS A 117 0.58 3.59 12.07
C HIS A 117 1.46 4.03 10.90
N MET A 118 1.86 3.10 10.03
CA MET A 118 2.70 3.42 8.89
C MET A 118 1.98 4.37 7.93
N VAL A 119 0.70 4.07 7.63
CA VAL A 119 -0.09 4.90 6.73
C VAL A 119 -0.31 6.29 7.35
N ASP A 120 -0.58 6.33 8.64
CA ASP A 120 -0.78 7.60 9.34
C ASP A 120 0.46 8.48 9.26
N CYS A 121 1.62 7.91 9.48
CA CYS A 121 2.87 8.68 9.41
C CYS A 121 3.09 9.29 8.03
N VAL A 122 2.80 8.53 6.98
CA VAL A 122 2.99 9.01 5.62
C VAL A 122 1.97 10.09 5.26
N THR A 123 0.71 9.86 5.61
CA THR A 123 -0.35 10.75 5.17
C THR A 123 -0.41 12.04 5.97
N THR A 124 0.08 12.03 7.20
CA THR A 124 0.09 13.25 8.01
C THR A 124 1.43 13.98 7.93
N GLY A 125 2.41 13.36 7.32
CA GLY A 125 3.73 13.96 7.24
C GLY A 125 4.48 13.91 8.55
N SER A 126 4.02 13.09 9.50
CA SER A 126 4.66 13.08 10.80
C SER A 126 5.80 12.09 10.85
N LYS A 127 6.58 12.04 9.82
CA LYS A 127 7.64 11.18 9.79
C LYS A 127 8.70 11.58 10.64
N THR A 128 8.49 12.38 11.40
CA THR A 128 9.39 12.72 12.30
C THR A 128 9.88 11.71 13.04
N VAL A 129 9.31 10.95 12.89
CA VAL A 129 9.73 10.01 13.57
C VAL A 129 10.95 9.63 13.34
N LYS A 130 11.44 10.03 13.17
CA LYS A 130 12.47 9.77 13.00
C LYS A 130 13.26 9.72 13.58
N ASN A 131 13.22 9.85 13.81
CA ASN A 131 13.88 9.72 14.18
C ASN A 131 14.28 9.42 14.38
#